data_8cf0d2a215f50ac761b9fec828fff038
#
_entry.id   8cf0d2a215f50ac761b9fec828fff038
#
_cell.length_a   1.000
_cell.length_b   1.000
_cell.length_c   1.000
_cell.angle_alpha   90.00
_cell.angle_beta   90.00
_cell.angle_gamma   90.00
#
_symmetry.space_group_name_H-M   'P 1'
#
loop_
_entity.id
_entity.type
_entity.pdbx_description
1 polymer ?
#
loop_
_entity_poly.entity_id
_entity_poly.type
_entity_poly.pdbx_seq_one_letter_code
_entity_poly.pdbx_strand_id
1 'polypeptide(L)'
;MVSRWRQDRGQPTPPPLFALETHGRADALFDGDMDTSETVGLLSAIYPLRVDTGDPRQVRELLTAIPGDGIDYGLLRYMRGDTASRLAEFSGPQLLLNYLGRAEVGGTSGLWLDRGLLTGVSPLPEPELAVRYELSLLATVLGSGDHQVLVTQWRALPDILSESDIAALQILWTQALEEIVT
;
A
#
# COMPACT_ATOMS: atom_id res chain seq x y z
N MET A 1 -6.85 12.56 3.61
CA MET A 1 -7.75 12.15 2.54
C MET A 1 -8.99 11.43 3.05
N VAL A 2 -8.97 10.13 3.43
CA VAL A 2 -10.18 9.32 3.77
C VAL A 2 -11.01 9.94 4.90
N SER A 3 -10.39 10.39 5.98
CA SER A 3 -11.10 11.02 7.10
C SER A 3 -11.83 12.30 6.67
N ARG A 4 -11.19 13.14 5.82
CA ARG A 4 -11.81 14.34 5.24
C ARG A 4 -13.01 13.96 4.35
N TRP A 5 -12.84 12.98 3.47
CA TRP A 5 -13.89 12.49 2.59
C TRP A 5 -15.13 11.99 3.37
N ARG A 6 -14.92 11.27 4.48
CA ARG A 6 -16.01 10.83 5.37
C ARG A 6 -16.65 12.02 6.10
N GLN A 7 -15.84 12.94 6.59
CA GLN A 7 -16.32 14.14 7.29
C GLN A 7 -17.25 14.99 6.41
N ASP A 8 -16.86 15.21 5.16
CA ASP A 8 -17.63 15.98 4.18
C ASP A 8 -19.01 15.36 3.90
N ARG A 9 -19.18 14.07 4.19
CA ARG A 9 -20.42 13.30 4.05
C ARG A 9 -21.18 13.10 5.37
N GLY A 10 -20.71 13.71 6.45
CA GLY A 10 -21.30 13.52 7.77
C GLY A 10 -21.17 12.11 8.32
N GLN A 11 -20.21 11.33 7.82
CA GLN A 11 -19.96 9.96 8.26
C GLN A 11 -19.01 9.94 9.46
N PRO A 12 -19.06 8.88 10.31
CA PRO A 12 -18.07 8.68 11.36
C PRO A 12 -16.65 8.62 10.78
N THR A 13 -15.72 9.25 11.48
CA THR A 13 -14.30 9.36 11.06
C THR A 13 -13.35 8.60 12.01
N PRO A 14 -13.51 7.28 12.21
CA PRO A 14 -12.53 6.53 12.97
C PRO A 14 -11.18 6.57 12.24
N PRO A 15 -10.06 6.44 12.95
CA PRO A 15 -8.76 6.34 12.33
C PRO A 15 -8.77 5.23 11.26
N PRO A 16 -8.39 5.54 10.02
CA PRO A 16 -8.44 4.56 8.94
C PRO A 16 -7.46 3.41 9.20
N LEU A 17 -7.90 2.20 8.87
CA LEU A 17 -7.10 0.99 8.90
C LEU A 17 -6.69 0.63 7.47
N PHE A 18 -5.39 0.63 7.21
CA PHE A 18 -4.82 0.28 5.92
C PHE A 18 -4.23 -1.12 5.96
N ALA A 19 -4.34 -1.86 4.87
CA ALA A 19 -3.40 -2.92 4.55
C ALA A 19 -2.20 -2.26 3.86
N LEU A 20 -1.02 -2.46 4.40
CA LEU A 20 0.22 -2.07 3.76
C LEU A 20 0.91 -3.31 3.20
N GLU A 21 1.40 -3.19 1.97
CA GLU A 21 2.20 -4.21 1.32
C GLU A 21 3.67 -3.79 1.30
N THR A 22 4.54 -4.69 1.74
CA THR A 22 6.00 -4.54 1.72
C THR A 22 6.64 -5.63 0.87
N HIS A 23 7.88 -5.43 0.46
CA HIS A 23 8.61 -6.41 -0.37
C HIS A 23 8.87 -7.76 0.34
N GLY A 24 8.73 -7.83 1.67
CA GLY A 24 8.90 -9.06 2.46
C GLY A 24 10.32 -9.65 2.47
N ARG A 25 11.31 -8.94 1.94
CA ARG A 25 12.73 -9.36 1.93
C ARG A 25 13.42 -8.80 3.17
N ALA A 26 13.13 -9.39 4.31
CA ALA A 26 13.63 -8.93 5.59
C ALA A 26 14.73 -9.87 6.12
N ASP A 27 15.75 -10.13 5.29
CA ASP A 27 16.84 -11.05 5.58
C ASP A 27 17.55 -10.72 6.89
N ALA A 28 17.61 -9.44 7.26
CA ALA A 28 18.18 -8.98 8.53
C ALA A 28 17.50 -9.55 9.78
N LEU A 29 16.27 -10.06 9.67
CA LEU A 29 15.56 -10.70 10.79
C LEU A 29 16.05 -12.10 11.09
N PHE A 30 16.85 -12.71 10.21
CA PHE A 30 17.23 -14.12 10.28
C PHE A 30 18.70 -14.32 10.59
N ASP A 31 19.37 -13.36 11.22
CA ASP A 31 20.76 -13.43 11.71
C ASP A 31 21.77 -13.91 10.67
N GLY A 32 21.52 -13.69 9.39
CA GLY A 32 22.39 -14.11 8.27
C GLY A 32 22.14 -15.52 7.77
N ASP A 33 21.15 -16.24 8.32
CA ASP A 33 20.80 -17.60 7.86
C ASP A 33 19.96 -17.59 6.57
N MET A 34 19.47 -16.40 6.15
CA MET A 34 18.67 -16.23 4.96
C MET A 34 19.25 -15.11 4.08
N ASP A 35 19.34 -15.39 2.79
CA ASP A 35 19.68 -14.42 1.75
C ASP A 35 18.69 -14.57 0.59
N THR A 36 17.82 -13.58 0.43
CA THR A 36 16.81 -13.55 -0.64
C THR A 36 17.23 -12.71 -1.84
N SER A 37 18.48 -12.20 -1.87
CA SER A 37 18.96 -11.29 -2.93
C SER A 37 18.86 -11.90 -4.34
N GLU A 38 19.17 -13.20 -4.47
CA GLU A 38 19.12 -13.96 -5.71
C GLU A 38 17.76 -14.66 -5.94
N THR A 39 16.78 -14.48 -5.03
CA THR A 39 15.48 -15.15 -5.13
C THR A 39 14.54 -14.39 -6.05
N VAL A 40 14.09 -15.04 -7.11
CA VAL A 40 13.03 -14.53 -8.00
C VAL A 40 11.69 -15.01 -7.49
N GLY A 41 10.80 -14.06 -7.17
CA GLY A 41 9.45 -14.36 -6.69
C GLY A 41 8.80 -13.22 -5.96
N LEU A 42 7.49 -13.35 -5.73
CA LEU A 42 6.71 -12.44 -4.91
C LEU A 42 6.80 -12.89 -3.45
N LEU A 43 7.57 -12.15 -2.66
CA LEU A 43 7.77 -12.41 -1.23
C LEU A 43 7.01 -11.42 -0.35
N SER A 44 6.05 -10.69 -0.91
CA SER A 44 5.35 -9.60 -0.24
C SER A 44 4.74 -10.03 1.10
N ALA A 45 4.87 -9.17 2.09
CA ALA A 45 4.13 -9.24 3.33
C ALA A 45 3.05 -8.16 3.36
N ILE A 46 1.86 -8.51 3.84
CA ILE A 46 0.74 -7.57 3.99
C ILE A 46 0.31 -7.55 5.45
N TYR A 47 0.25 -6.36 6.04
CA TYR A 47 -0.14 -6.18 7.43
C TYR A 47 -1.07 -4.97 7.62
N PRO A 48 -1.94 -4.99 8.65
CA PRO A 48 -2.82 -3.86 8.96
C PRO A 48 -2.08 -2.78 9.73
N LEU A 49 -2.25 -1.53 9.32
CA LEU A 49 -1.76 -0.35 10.03
C LEU A 49 -2.89 0.64 10.26
N ARG A 50 -3.12 1.02 11.50
CA ARG A 50 -4.04 2.11 11.86
C ARG A 50 -3.27 3.42 11.87
N VAL A 51 -3.76 4.41 11.12
CA VAL A 51 -3.15 5.73 11.02
C VAL A 51 -4.14 6.74 11.59
N ASP A 52 -3.80 7.33 12.73
CA ASP A 52 -4.58 8.31 13.47
C ASP A 52 -4.03 9.74 13.39
N THR A 53 -2.98 9.93 12.62
CA THR A 53 -2.29 11.21 12.45
C THR A 53 -2.19 11.61 10.98
N GLY A 54 -2.14 12.92 10.73
CA GLY A 54 -1.79 13.50 9.42
C GLY A 54 -0.34 14.00 9.35
N ASP A 55 0.42 13.91 10.46
CA ASP A 55 1.82 14.37 10.50
C ASP A 55 2.75 13.31 9.85
N PRO A 56 3.47 13.65 8.77
CA PRO A 56 4.39 12.72 8.11
C PRO A 56 5.50 12.17 9.01
N ARG A 57 5.91 12.93 10.03
CA ARG A 57 6.95 12.48 10.99
C ARG A 57 6.41 11.35 11.86
N GLN A 58 5.20 11.54 12.41
CA GLN A 58 4.54 10.53 13.22
C GLN A 58 4.19 9.27 12.39
N VAL A 59 3.77 9.44 11.14
CA VAL A 59 3.57 8.30 10.22
C VAL A 59 4.88 7.53 10.00
N ARG A 60 6.00 8.21 9.83
CA ARG A 60 7.32 7.57 9.73
C ARG A 60 7.68 6.79 10.98
N GLU A 61 7.43 7.35 12.16
CA GLU A 61 7.66 6.67 13.45
C GLU A 61 6.80 5.42 13.56
N LEU A 62 5.51 5.50 13.19
CA LEU A 62 4.62 4.34 13.15
C LEU A 62 5.15 3.25 12.23
N LEU A 63 5.60 3.59 11.02
CA LEU A 63 6.15 2.63 10.07
C LEU A 63 7.44 1.98 10.58
N THR A 64 8.33 2.75 11.21
CA THR A 64 9.59 2.24 11.75
C THR A 64 9.38 1.34 12.97
N ALA A 65 8.28 1.52 13.69
CA ALA A 65 7.93 0.72 14.87
C ALA A 65 7.26 -0.63 14.52
N ILE A 66 6.99 -0.91 13.24
CA ILE A 66 6.38 -2.17 12.83
C ILE A 66 7.35 -3.33 13.05
N PRO A 67 7.01 -4.34 13.88
CA PRO A 67 7.86 -5.50 14.08
C PRO A 67 8.04 -6.29 12.78
N GLY A 68 9.28 -6.72 12.53
CA GLY A 68 9.61 -7.60 11.42
C GLY A 68 9.17 -7.10 10.04
N ASP A 69 9.15 -5.78 9.81
CA ASP A 69 8.68 -5.17 8.56
C ASP A 69 7.29 -5.70 8.12
N GLY A 70 6.46 -6.13 9.11
CA GLY A 70 5.12 -6.65 8.87
C GLY A 70 5.03 -8.16 8.65
N ILE A 71 6.15 -8.89 8.51
CA ILE A 71 6.18 -10.35 8.37
C ILE A 71 5.58 -11.02 9.60
N ASP A 72 5.88 -10.50 10.79
CA ASP A 72 5.38 -11.03 12.07
C ASP A 72 3.86 -11.12 12.11
N TYR A 73 3.16 -10.15 11.49
CA TYR A 73 1.70 -10.24 11.39
C TYR A 73 1.24 -11.46 10.60
N GLY A 74 1.90 -11.75 9.47
CA GLY A 74 1.59 -12.93 8.65
C GLY A 74 1.80 -14.23 9.41
N LEU A 75 2.91 -14.34 10.14
CA LEU A 75 3.21 -15.50 10.98
C LEU A 75 2.17 -15.69 12.08
N LEU A 76 1.81 -14.63 12.81
CA LEU A 76 0.80 -14.67 13.85
C LEU A 76 -0.61 -14.96 13.32
N ARG A 77 -0.93 -14.45 12.13
CA ARG A 77 -2.27 -14.56 11.53
C ARG A 77 -2.53 -15.90 10.88
N TYR A 78 -1.51 -16.53 10.30
CA TYR A 78 -1.67 -17.71 9.45
C TYR A 78 -0.93 -18.95 9.92
N MET A 79 0.18 -18.78 10.65
CA MET A 79 1.03 -19.90 11.04
C MET A 79 0.86 -20.31 12.50
N ARG A 80 0.30 -19.44 13.32
CA ARG A 80 0.17 -19.68 14.76
C ARG A 80 -1.29 -19.77 15.19
N GLY A 81 -1.76 -20.98 15.51
CA GLY A 81 -3.19 -21.28 15.73
C GLY A 81 -3.84 -20.51 16.89
N ASP A 82 -3.12 -20.27 17.99
CA ASP A 82 -3.62 -19.52 19.16
C ASP A 82 -3.90 -18.03 18.84
N THR A 83 -3.07 -17.40 18.01
CA THR A 83 -3.22 -16.01 17.60
C THR A 83 -4.08 -15.86 16.35
N ALA A 84 -4.04 -16.83 15.44
CA ALA A 84 -4.79 -16.82 14.19
C ALA A 84 -6.31 -16.69 14.43
N SER A 85 -6.86 -17.47 15.38
CA SER A 85 -8.27 -17.41 15.75
C SER A 85 -8.67 -16.05 16.31
N ARG A 86 -7.86 -15.49 17.22
CA ARG A 86 -8.10 -14.16 17.79
C ARG A 86 -8.02 -13.04 16.76
N LEU A 87 -7.02 -13.09 15.87
CA LEU A 87 -6.87 -12.08 14.81
C LEU A 87 -7.97 -12.21 13.75
N ALA A 88 -8.59 -13.39 13.59
CA ALA A 88 -9.72 -13.58 12.69
C ALA A 88 -11.02 -12.91 13.16
N GLU A 89 -11.15 -12.60 14.44
CA GLU A 89 -12.33 -11.92 15.01
C GLU A 89 -12.38 -10.43 14.65
N PHE A 90 -11.24 -9.84 14.25
CA PHE A 90 -11.19 -8.43 13.88
C PHE A 90 -11.54 -8.25 12.40
N SER A 91 -12.34 -7.23 12.12
CA SER A 91 -12.58 -6.78 10.75
C SER A 91 -11.25 -6.35 10.12
N GLY A 92 -10.96 -6.88 8.94
CA GLY A 92 -9.76 -6.52 8.19
C GLY A 92 -9.79 -5.09 7.67
N PRO A 93 -8.66 -4.59 7.16
CA PRO A 93 -8.58 -3.29 6.51
C PRO A 93 -9.41 -3.29 5.22
N GLN A 94 -10.07 -2.16 4.95
CA GLN A 94 -10.85 -1.93 3.73
C GLN A 94 -10.01 -1.28 2.63
N LEU A 95 -8.87 -0.72 3.00
CA LEU A 95 -7.99 0.05 2.12
C LEU A 95 -6.65 -0.67 1.97
N LEU A 96 -6.18 -0.89 0.75
CA LEU A 96 -4.82 -1.35 0.47
C LEU A 96 -3.97 -0.18 -0.04
N LEU A 97 -2.81 0.00 0.52
CA LEU A 97 -1.77 0.88 0.01
C LEU A 97 -0.51 0.04 -0.30
N ASN A 98 -0.12 0.03 -1.56
CA ASN A 98 1.11 -0.58 -2.02
C ASN A 98 2.00 0.50 -2.67
N TYR A 99 3.15 0.77 -2.07
CA TYR A 99 4.14 1.68 -2.62
C TYR A 99 5.32 0.89 -3.18
N LEU A 100 5.47 0.89 -4.50
CA LEU A 100 6.51 0.15 -5.22
C LEU A 100 7.90 0.81 -5.17
N GLY A 101 8.02 1.95 -4.49
CA GLY A 101 9.28 2.68 -4.45
C GLY A 101 9.50 3.56 -5.68
N ARG A 102 10.78 3.75 -6.03
CA ARG A 102 11.21 4.56 -7.17
C ARG A 102 11.71 3.67 -8.29
N ALA A 103 11.28 3.96 -9.51
CA ALA A 103 11.75 3.30 -10.71
C ALA A 103 12.34 4.33 -11.69
N GLU A 104 13.56 4.11 -12.14
CA GLU A 104 14.17 4.91 -13.20
C GLU A 104 13.59 4.50 -14.55
N VAL A 105 13.10 5.47 -15.30
CA VAL A 105 12.58 5.28 -16.66
C VAL A 105 13.62 5.80 -17.63
N GLY A 106 14.15 4.91 -18.49
CA GLY A 106 15.04 5.31 -19.57
C GLY A 106 16.53 5.31 -19.27
N GLY A 107 16.98 4.60 -18.22
CA GLY A 107 18.40 4.39 -17.93
C GLY A 107 19.08 3.52 -18.99
N THR A 108 20.34 3.82 -19.34
CA THR A 108 21.14 3.06 -20.30
C THR A 108 21.82 1.82 -19.67
N SER A 109 21.67 1.64 -18.37
CA SER A 109 22.26 0.51 -17.62
C SER A 109 21.28 0.02 -16.56
N GLY A 110 20.75 -1.18 -16.72
CA GLY A 110 19.85 -1.83 -15.76
C GLY A 110 18.53 -2.26 -16.36
N LEU A 111 17.67 -2.84 -15.55
CA LEU A 111 16.28 -3.16 -15.89
C LEU A 111 15.50 -1.85 -16.07
N TRP A 112 15.18 -1.50 -17.30
CA TRP A 112 14.35 -0.36 -17.61
C TRP A 112 12.89 -0.83 -17.80
N LEU A 113 12.01 -0.18 -17.10
CA LEU A 113 10.58 -0.35 -17.27
C LEU A 113 10.13 0.48 -18.48
N ASP A 114 9.70 -0.20 -19.54
CA ASP A 114 9.01 0.47 -20.64
C ASP A 114 7.68 1.06 -20.13
N ARG A 115 7.46 2.36 -20.37
CA ARG A 115 6.20 3.02 -20.04
C ARG A 115 4.99 2.31 -20.65
N GLY A 116 5.13 1.73 -21.82
CA GLY A 116 4.09 0.95 -22.48
C GLY A 116 3.76 -0.33 -21.74
N LEU A 117 4.75 -0.99 -21.14
CA LEU A 117 4.56 -2.16 -20.28
C LEU A 117 3.82 -1.80 -18.97
N LEU A 118 4.12 -0.66 -18.35
CA LEU A 118 3.43 -0.20 -17.13
C LEU A 118 1.95 0.14 -17.40
N THR A 119 1.62 0.64 -18.59
CA THR A 119 0.24 0.94 -18.98
C THR A 119 -0.51 -0.27 -19.55
N GLY A 120 0.23 -1.26 -20.10
CA GLY A 120 -0.34 -2.46 -20.72
C GLY A 120 -0.47 -3.66 -19.78
N VAL A 121 0.37 -3.75 -18.74
CA VAL A 121 0.31 -4.81 -17.72
C VAL A 121 -0.42 -4.31 -16.48
N SER A 122 -1.64 -3.83 -16.66
CA SER A 122 -2.58 -3.84 -15.54
C SER A 122 -3.11 -5.26 -15.43
N PRO A 123 -2.74 -6.06 -14.44
CA PRO A 123 -3.37 -7.35 -14.27
C PRO A 123 -4.86 -7.08 -14.09
N LEU A 124 -5.65 -7.43 -15.09
CA LEU A 124 -7.10 -7.42 -14.96
C LEU A 124 -7.41 -8.41 -13.84
N PRO A 125 -8.11 -7.99 -12.79
CA PRO A 125 -8.53 -8.93 -11.76
C PRO A 125 -9.35 -10.02 -12.46
N GLU A 126 -9.04 -11.28 -12.18
CA GLU A 126 -9.90 -12.36 -12.62
C GLU A 126 -11.31 -12.11 -12.07
N PRO A 127 -12.35 -12.17 -12.91
CA PRO A 127 -13.72 -11.83 -12.49
C PRO A 127 -14.24 -12.67 -11.31
N GLU A 128 -13.68 -13.88 -11.13
CA GLU A 128 -14.07 -14.83 -10.09
C GLU A 128 -13.24 -14.66 -8.78
N LEU A 129 -12.21 -13.82 -8.78
CA LEU A 129 -11.40 -13.60 -7.59
C LEU A 129 -12.15 -12.68 -6.61
N ALA A 130 -12.35 -13.18 -5.39
CA ALA A 130 -12.95 -12.40 -4.33
C ALA A 130 -12.09 -11.15 -4.06
N VAL A 131 -12.69 -9.96 -4.20
CA VAL A 131 -12.03 -8.70 -3.93
C VAL A 131 -11.89 -8.54 -2.42
N ARG A 132 -10.66 -8.32 -1.97
CA ARG A 132 -10.35 -8.22 -0.54
C ARG A 132 -10.49 -6.80 0.02
N TYR A 133 -10.31 -5.78 -0.82
CA TYR A 133 -10.29 -4.38 -0.41
C TYR A 133 -11.29 -3.56 -1.21
N GLU A 134 -11.96 -2.63 -0.52
CA GLU A 134 -12.92 -1.72 -1.15
C GLU A 134 -12.21 -0.69 -2.05
N LEU A 135 -11.00 -0.29 -1.63
CA LEU A 135 -10.12 0.60 -2.38
C LEU A 135 -8.68 0.11 -2.29
N SER A 136 -8.05 -0.07 -3.44
CA SER A 136 -6.61 -0.37 -3.55
C SER A 136 -5.90 0.77 -4.26
N LEU A 137 -4.83 1.26 -3.65
CA LEU A 137 -3.97 2.30 -4.18
C LEU A 137 -2.57 1.73 -4.39
N LEU A 138 -2.14 1.68 -5.63
CA LEU A 138 -0.78 1.38 -6.03
C LEU A 138 -0.08 2.69 -6.35
N ALA A 139 1.08 2.94 -5.75
CA ALA A 139 1.85 4.16 -5.94
C ALA A 139 3.31 3.85 -6.31
N THR A 140 3.88 4.62 -7.23
CA THR A 140 5.29 4.54 -7.60
C THR A 140 5.80 5.89 -8.02
N VAL A 141 7.08 6.19 -7.75
CA VAL A 141 7.75 7.38 -8.28
C VAL A 141 8.53 6.97 -9.52
N LEU A 142 8.21 7.61 -10.65
CA LEU A 142 8.88 7.39 -11.93
C LEU A 142 9.77 8.58 -12.29
N GLY A 143 10.92 8.33 -12.89
CA GLY A 143 11.85 9.33 -13.37
C GLY A 143 13.18 9.37 -12.64
N SER A 144 14.06 10.28 -13.03
CA SER A 144 15.40 10.47 -12.48
C SER A 144 15.71 11.94 -12.22
N GLY A 145 16.58 12.21 -11.25
CA GLY A 145 16.99 13.57 -10.88
C GLY A 145 15.80 14.46 -10.50
N ASP A 146 15.73 15.65 -11.09
CA ASP A 146 14.68 16.65 -10.81
C ASP A 146 13.35 16.37 -11.55
N HIS A 147 13.32 15.34 -12.41
CA HIS A 147 12.15 14.97 -13.19
C HIS A 147 11.49 13.70 -12.64
N GLN A 148 11.00 13.79 -11.42
CA GLN A 148 10.29 12.70 -10.77
C GLN A 148 8.79 12.97 -10.71
N VAL A 149 7.98 11.94 -11.00
CA VAL A 149 6.52 12.03 -10.97
C VAL A 149 5.98 10.88 -10.13
N LEU A 150 5.14 11.20 -9.16
CA LEU A 150 4.36 10.19 -8.43
C LEU A 150 3.18 9.74 -9.30
N VAL A 151 3.20 8.47 -9.66
CA VAL A 151 2.11 7.83 -10.42
C VAL A 151 1.31 6.97 -9.47
N THR A 152 -0.02 7.09 -9.51
CA THR A 152 -0.93 6.31 -8.69
C THR A 152 -1.97 5.60 -9.55
N GLN A 153 -2.22 4.34 -9.25
CA GLN A 153 -3.30 3.55 -9.83
C GLN A 153 -4.33 3.24 -8.75
N TRP A 154 -5.59 3.52 -9.05
CA TRP A 154 -6.71 3.35 -8.14
C TRP A 154 -7.61 2.23 -8.64
N ARG A 155 -7.97 1.33 -7.75
CA ARG A 155 -8.96 0.28 -7.98
C ARG A 155 -9.97 0.31 -6.87
N ALA A 156 -11.23 0.43 -7.22
CA ALA A 156 -12.32 0.49 -6.27
C ALA A 156 -13.42 -0.51 -6.65
N LEU A 157 -14.20 -0.92 -5.66
CA LEU A 157 -15.41 -1.68 -5.89
C LEU A 157 -16.52 -0.73 -6.33
N PRO A 158 -17.05 -0.86 -7.55
CA PRO A 158 -18.04 0.09 -8.08
C PRO A 158 -19.36 0.10 -7.30
N ASP A 159 -19.71 -1.01 -6.65
CA ASP A 159 -20.92 -1.11 -5.80
C ASP A 159 -20.75 -0.42 -4.43
N ILE A 160 -19.51 -0.06 -4.04
CA ILE A 160 -19.21 0.59 -2.75
C ILE A 160 -18.79 2.05 -2.97
N LEU A 161 -17.95 2.31 -3.96
CA LEU A 161 -17.42 3.62 -4.28
C LEU A 161 -17.78 3.98 -5.73
N SER A 162 -18.61 5.01 -5.88
CA SER A 162 -18.96 5.54 -7.20
C SER A 162 -17.78 6.26 -7.86
N GLU A 163 -17.86 6.50 -9.16
CA GLU A 163 -16.86 7.30 -9.88
C GLU A 163 -16.69 8.69 -9.29
N SER A 164 -17.79 9.32 -8.81
CA SER A 164 -17.73 10.61 -8.13
C SER A 164 -17.04 10.54 -6.76
N ASP A 165 -17.14 9.42 -6.05
CA ASP A 165 -16.41 9.20 -4.80
C ASP A 165 -14.91 9.08 -5.06
N ILE A 166 -14.53 8.34 -6.09
CA ILE A 166 -13.13 8.19 -6.49
C ILE A 166 -12.56 9.54 -6.93
N ALA A 167 -13.27 10.32 -7.74
CA ALA A 167 -12.84 11.65 -8.15
C ALA A 167 -12.63 12.57 -6.94
N ALA A 168 -13.56 12.57 -5.96
CA ALA A 168 -13.40 13.35 -4.74
C ALA A 168 -12.21 12.90 -3.90
N LEU A 169 -11.99 11.59 -3.77
CA LEU A 169 -10.83 11.04 -3.06
C LEU A 169 -9.49 11.41 -3.74
N GLN A 170 -9.43 11.41 -5.07
CA GLN A 170 -8.26 11.82 -5.84
C GLN A 170 -7.94 13.30 -5.65
N ILE A 171 -8.94 14.17 -5.62
CA ILE A 171 -8.75 15.60 -5.31
C ILE A 171 -8.16 15.77 -3.91
N LEU A 172 -8.75 15.12 -2.90
CA LEU A 172 -8.26 15.17 -1.52
C LEU A 172 -6.86 14.55 -1.35
N TRP A 173 -6.53 13.56 -2.17
CA TRP A 173 -5.19 12.97 -2.23
C TRP A 173 -4.16 13.99 -2.72
N THR A 174 -4.45 14.66 -3.84
CA THR A 174 -3.57 15.69 -4.40
C THR A 174 -3.35 16.84 -3.41
N GLN A 175 -4.44 17.35 -2.80
CA GLN A 175 -4.35 18.39 -1.79
C GLN A 175 -3.49 17.98 -0.59
N ALA A 176 -3.66 16.74 -0.10
CA ALA A 176 -2.86 16.25 1.01
C ALA A 176 -1.35 16.13 0.67
N LEU A 177 -1.02 15.78 -0.58
CA LEU A 177 0.37 15.77 -1.04
C LEU A 177 0.97 17.19 -1.12
N GLU A 178 0.21 18.15 -1.62
CA GLU A 178 0.62 19.56 -1.69
C GLU A 178 0.86 20.13 -0.29
N GLU A 179 0.01 19.80 0.69
CA GLU A 179 0.17 20.21 2.10
C GLU A 179 1.46 19.64 2.75
N ILE A 180 1.98 18.49 2.27
CA ILE A 180 3.21 17.88 2.82
C ILE A 180 4.47 18.52 2.24
N VAL A 181 4.41 19.03 1.03
CA VAL A 181 5.56 19.58 0.29
C VAL A 181 5.79 21.06 0.63
N THR A 182 4.78 21.74 1.17
CA THR A 182 4.85 23.17 1.57
C THR A 182 5.43 23.35 2.95
#